data_59ea5aa8cc28ed001f5ae019d732ba85
#
_entry.id   59ea5aa8cc28ed001f5ae019d732ba85
#
_cell.length_a   1.000
_cell.length_b   1.000
_cell.length_c   1.000
_cell.angle_alpha   90.00
_cell.angle_beta   90.00
_cell.angle_gamma   90.00
#
_symmetry.space_group_name_H-M   'P 1'
#
loop_
_entity.id
_entity.type
_entity.pdbx_description
1 polymer ?
#
loop_
_entity_poly.entity_id
_entity_poly.type
_entity_poly.pdbx_seq_one_letter_code
_entity_poly.pdbx_strand_id
1 'polypeptide(L)'
;METEWYNSLTSKKEGIVLAFSPYLTDKRAAVKELVACLGKEFSYVSVLGVDVKVTEFRVDRNSSTIAPGMDTECGFVVKLSNSKGFLEYSLDDIGEVAPLVEKIRTAFANVPQDGWIDPVHLQDEPLVRSFCRENDFEKYTQAELLDFCKTQKDAVLAKSDCVLNVFVRLGLLEVSKLFVSKNRELDQNYTWVNSAVAAIYQENDKMVQSYETVNENCIGPVLVGLPGKIESLLKKAHNLTLAKPITPGVYDVITDPSITGLIAHEAFGHGVEMDQFVKDRALAKEYVGKYVASPICNMRDGAASTLSAASYFFDDDGVLAGDTQIIKDGILVTGISDLASATQLGTVPSGNGRRESSRRKAYARMTNTFFEKGTDKLEDMIASIKHGYMLFETDNGMEDPKNWAIQCVAQYGIEIVDGKLTDNYVSPVVMSGYVPDLLKSISMVSDDFVITGSGMCGKGYKEWVRVSDGGPALKVKVKLG
;
A
#
# COMPACT_ATOMS: atom_id res chain seq x y z
N MET A 1 -5.38 -17.84 -14.44
CA MET A 1 -4.93 -17.15 -13.21
C MET A 1 -5.84 -15.98 -12.82
N GLU A 2 -6.11 -14.99 -13.71
CA GLU A 2 -7.04 -13.89 -13.37
C GLU A 2 -8.43 -14.35 -12.93
N THR A 3 -9.02 -15.33 -13.64
CA THR A 3 -10.34 -15.88 -13.31
C THR A 3 -10.37 -16.63 -11.98
N GLU A 4 -9.29 -17.28 -11.57
CA GLU A 4 -9.20 -18.06 -10.34
C GLU A 4 -9.07 -17.15 -9.12
N TRP A 5 -8.29 -16.05 -9.20
CA TRP A 5 -8.17 -15.08 -8.12
C TRP A 5 -9.51 -14.38 -7.84
N TYR A 6 -10.20 -13.90 -8.90
CA TYR A 6 -11.53 -13.33 -8.77
C TYR A 6 -12.54 -14.34 -8.22
N ASN A 7 -12.46 -15.61 -8.62
CA ASN A 7 -13.34 -16.65 -8.13
C ASN A 7 -13.02 -17.08 -6.69
N SER A 8 -11.76 -17.06 -6.26
CA SER A 8 -11.38 -17.35 -4.88
C SER A 8 -11.87 -16.29 -3.90
N LEU A 9 -11.98 -15.04 -4.34
CA LEU A 9 -12.53 -13.93 -3.55
C LEU A 9 -14.06 -13.86 -3.56
N THR A 10 -14.72 -14.54 -4.51
CA THR A 10 -16.19 -14.57 -4.65
C THR A 10 -16.80 -15.93 -4.33
N SER A 11 -16.01 -16.90 -3.85
CA SER A 11 -16.54 -18.22 -3.45
C SER A 11 -17.50 -18.05 -2.28
N LYS A 12 -18.75 -18.44 -2.47
CA LYS A 12 -19.83 -18.44 -1.46
C LYS A 12 -19.48 -19.41 -0.32
N LYS A 13 -18.72 -18.97 0.65
CA LYS A 13 -18.77 -19.46 2.02
C LYS A 13 -19.77 -18.56 2.77
N GLU A 14 -20.41 -19.05 3.81
CA GLU A 14 -21.45 -18.35 4.60
C GLU A 14 -20.89 -17.12 5.36
N GLY A 15 -20.19 -16.21 4.66
CA GLY A 15 -19.70 -14.94 5.17
C GLY A 15 -20.75 -13.84 4.99
N ILE A 16 -20.81 -12.88 5.90
CA ILE A 16 -21.61 -11.67 5.76
C ILE A 16 -20.91 -10.79 4.74
N VAL A 17 -21.65 -10.35 3.73
CA VAL A 17 -21.16 -9.36 2.76
C VAL A 17 -21.73 -8.02 3.16
N LEU A 18 -20.87 -7.03 3.40
CA LEU A 18 -21.30 -5.66 3.63
C LEU A 18 -22.13 -5.18 2.43
N ALA A 19 -23.27 -4.54 2.68
CA ALA A 19 -24.10 -3.99 1.60
C ALA A 19 -23.31 -2.88 0.87
N PHE A 20 -23.42 -2.87 -0.46
CA PHE A 20 -22.89 -1.76 -1.26
C PHE A 20 -23.54 -0.44 -0.84
N SER A 21 -22.80 0.68 -0.91
CA SER A 21 -23.27 2.00 -0.49
C SER A 21 -24.66 2.33 -1.02
N PRO A 22 -25.67 2.59 -0.14
CA PRO A 22 -26.98 3.07 -0.57
C PRO A 22 -26.89 4.41 -1.31
N TYR A 23 -26.00 5.31 -0.89
CA TYR A 23 -25.77 6.59 -1.53
C TYR A 23 -25.32 6.43 -3.00
N LEU A 24 -24.32 5.60 -3.27
CA LEU A 24 -23.87 5.34 -4.63
C LEU A 24 -24.91 4.58 -5.45
N THR A 25 -25.71 3.73 -4.80
CA THR A 25 -26.85 3.05 -5.45
C THR A 25 -27.88 4.04 -5.95
N ASP A 26 -28.26 5.01 -5.12
CA ASP A 26 -29.23 6.04 -5.46
C ASP A 26 -28.73 6.97 -6.58
N LYS A 27 -27.42 7.23 -6.64
CA LYS A 27 -26.80 8.08 -7.66
C LYS A 27 -26.51 7.37 -8.99
N ARG A 28 -26.56 6.03 -9.04
CA ARG A 28 -26.16 5.22 -10.21
C ARG A 28 -26.87 5.66 -11.50
N ALA A 29 -28.17 5.95 -11.45
CA ALA A 29 -28.93 6.38 -12.63
C ALA A 29 -28.43 7.73 -13.17
N ALA A 30 -28.22 8.72 -12.28
CA ALA A 30 -27.70 10.03 -12.64
C ALA A 30 -26.26 9.96 -13.19
N VAL A 31 -25.42 9.09 -12.62
CA VAL A 31 -24.06 8.80 -13.12
C VAL A 31 -24.11 8.28 -14.57
N LYS A 32 -24.98 7.31 -14.85
CA LYS A 32 -25.15 6.75 -16.20
C LYS A 32 -25.66 7.79 -17.20
N GLU A 33 -26.61 8.61 -16.79
CA GLU A 33 -27.15 9.71 -17.61
C GLU A 33 -26.05 10.74 -17.92
N LEU A 34 -25.24 11.13 -16.93
CA LEU A 34 -24.12 12.06 -17.10
C LEU A 34 -23.10 11.53 -18.12
N VAL A 35 -22.69 10.27 -18.00
CA VAL A 35 -21.79 9.60 -18.95
C VAL A 35 -22.39 9.58 -20.35
N ALA A 36 -23.69 9.25 -20.48
CA ALA A 36 -24.36 9.21 -21.78
C ALA A 36 -24.50 10.60 -22.42
N CYS A 37 -24.73 11.64 -21.64
CA CYS A 37 -24.83 13.02 -22.14
C CYS A 37 -23.46 13.54 -22.62
N LEU A 38 -22.43 13.41 -21.80
CA LEU A 38 -21.07 13.86 -22.13
C LEU A 38 -20.45 13.01 -23.26
N GLY A 39 -20.74 11.71 -23.29
CA GLY A 39 -20.25 10.78 -24.33
C GLY A 39 -20.74 11.05 -25.74
N LYS A 40 -21.67 12.01 -25.94
CA LYS A 40 -22.08 12.48 -27.27
C LYS A 40 -21.04 13.44 -27.90
N GLU A 41 -20.17 14.05 -27.07
CA GLU A 41 -19.23 15.11 -27.46
C GLU A 41 -17.79 14.73 -27.21
N PHE A 42 -17.55 13.91 -26.19
CA PHE A 42 -16.21 13.50 -25.77
C PHE A 42 -15.96 12.05 -26.18
N SER A 43 -14.78 11.78 -26.70
CA SER A 43 -14.34 10.44 -27.11
C SER A 43 -14.18 9.49 -25.92
N TYR A 44 -13.75 10.01 -24.77
CA TYR A 44 -13.68 9.28 -23.52
C TYR A 44 -14.42 10.02 -22.40
N VAL A 45 -15.26 9.31 -21.69
CA VAL A 45 -15.94 9.79 -20.47
C VAL A 45 -16.02 8.65 -19.47
N SER A 46 -15.63 8.93 -18.23
CA SER A 46 -15.89 8.06 -17.09
C SER A 46 -16.30 8.87 -15.86
N VAL A 47 -17.04 8.22 -14.98
CA VAL A 47 -17.40 8.76 -13.67
C VAL A 47 -17.05 7.72 -12.62
N LEU A 48 -16.23 8.11 -11.65
CA LEU A 48 -15.95 7.35 -10.44
C LEU A 48 -16.75 7.96 -9.29
N GLY A 49 -17.62 7.19 -8.64
CA GLY A 49 -18.24 7.52 -7.36
C GLY A 49 -17.52 6.80 -6.24
N VAL A 50 -17.29 7.49 -5.14
CA VAL A 50 -16.57 6.98 -3.96
C VAL A 50 -17.40 7.24 -2.71
N ASP A 51 -17.54 6.23 -1.85
CA ASP A 51 -18.08 6.33 -0.49
C ASP A 51 -17.19 5.48 0.41
N VAL A 52 -16.33 6.15 1.18
CA VAL A 52 -15.39 5.53 2.12
C VAL A 52 -15.72 5.97 3.52
N LYS A 53 -15.92 5.00 4.41
CA LYS A 53 -16.14 5.21 5.84
C LYS A 53 -14.98 4.66 6.63
N VAL A 54 -14.44 5.46 7.53
CA VAL A 54 -13.42 5.03 8.46
C VAL A 54 -13.89 5.31 9.87
N THR A 55 -13.94 4.28 10.71
CA THR A 55 -14.18 4.42 12.15
C THR A 55 -12.89 4.12 12.90
N GLU A 56 -12.40 5.09 13.67
CA GLU A 56 -11.19 4.93 14.47
C GLU A 56 -11.49 4.86 15.95
N PHE A 57 -10.98 3.82 16.59
CA PHE A 57 -10.89 3.64 18.03
C PHE A 57 -9.47 3.96 18.46
N ARG A 58 -9.33 4.89 19.40
CA ARG A 58 -8.04 5.30 19.97
C ARG A 58 -8.14 5.25 21.48
N VAL A 59 -7.24 4.50 22.09
CA VAL A 59 -7.16 4.36 23.54
C VAL A 59 -5.72 4.60 23.97
N ASP A 60 -5.52 5.49 24.90
CA ASP A 60 -4.27 5.68 25.62
C ASP A 60 -4.49 5.57 27.14
N ARG A 61 -3.45 5.85 27.92
CA ARG A 61 -3.51 5.74 29.39
C ARG A 61 -4.65 6.56 30.00
N ASN A 62 -4.97 7.73 29.42
CA ASN A 62 -5.83 8.74 30.00
C ASN A 62 -7.13 8.96 29.22
N SER A 63 -7.19 8.50 27.99
CA SER A 63 -8.31 8.78 27.09
C SER A 63 -8.77 7.57 26.27
N SER A 64 -10.02 7.61 25.87
CA SER A 64 -10.57 6.67 24.88
C SER A 64 -11.57 7.38 23.99
N THR A 65 -11.43 7.24 22.69
CA THR A 65 -12.26 7.94 21.70
C THR A 65 -12.70 7.01 20.56
N ILE A 66 -13.87 7.31 20.01
CA ILE A 66 -14.35 6.78 18.73
C ILE A 66 -14.61 7.99 17.85
N ALA A 67 -14.02 8.03 16.66
CA ALA A 67 -14.16 9.15 15.73
C ALA A 67 -14.09 8.68 14.27
N PRO A 68 -14.65 9.46 13.32
CA PRO A 68 -14.35 9.23 11.91
C PRO A 68 -12.84 9.38 11.64
N GLY A 69 -12.28 8.48 10.81
CA GLY A 69 -10.90 8.63 10.35
C GLY A 69 -10.76 9.69 9.25
N MET A 70 -9.53 10.16 9.03
CA MET A 70 -9.23 11.21 8.04
C MET A 70 -9.51 10.78 6.60
N ASP A 71 -9.43 9.49 6.29
CA ASP A 71 -9.71 8.93 4.96
C ASP A 71 -11.22 8.80 4.67
N THR A 72 -12.11 9.24 5.58
CA THR A 72 -13.56 9.24 5.34
C THR A 72 -13.89 10.23 4.26
N GLU A 73 -14.46 9.76 3.15
CA GLU A 73 -14.82 10.59 2.00
C GLU A 73 -16.08 10.11 1.29
N CYS A 74 -16.75 11.06 0.63
CA CYS A 74 -17.83 10.78 -0.30
C CYS A 74 -17.76 11.80 -1.44
N GLY A 75 -17.89 11.35 -2.69
CA GLY A 75 -17.84 12.26 -3.84
C GLY A 75 -17.71 11.53 -5.17
N PHE A 76 -17.56 12.34 -6.23
CA PHE A 76 -17.45 11.85 -7.60
C PHE A 76 -16.30 12.52 -8.34
N VAL A 77 -15.73 11.81 -9.29
CA VAL A 77 -14.77 12.36 -10.26
C VAL A 77 -15.26 12.04 -11.66
N VAL A 78 -15.47 13.07 -12.45
CA VAL A 78 -15.74 12.95 -13.89
C VAL A 78 -14.42 13.13 -14.62
N LYS A 79 -14.04 12.12 -15.40
CA LYS A 79 -12.85 12.14 -16.24
C LYS A 79 -13.32 12.16 -17.69
N LEU A 80 -12.85 13.12 -18.48
CA LEU A 80 -13.25 13.22 -19.87
C LEU A 80 -12.08 13.74 -20.72
N SER A 81 -12.05 13.28 -21.98
CA SER A 81 -11.05 13.71 -22.94
C SER A 81 -11.59 13.70 -24.36
N ASN A 82 -10.88 14.42 -25.22
CA ASN A 82 -10.94 14.33 -26.67
C ASN A 82 -9.51 14.42 -27.22
N SER A 83 -9.31 14.34 -28.54
CA SER A 83 -7.97 14.39 -29.15
C SER A 83 -7.18 15.68 -28.87
N LYS A 84 -7.76 16.65 -28.18
CA LYS A 84 -7.16 17.96 -27.91
C LYS A 84 -6.84 18.18 -26.44
N GLY A 85 -7.64 17.65 -25.52
CA GLY A 85 -7.46 17.94 -24.11
C GLY A 85 -8.07 16.87 -23.19
N PHE A 86 -7.74 16.99 -21.91
CA PHE A 86 -8.16 16.10 -20.83
C PHE A 86 -8.57 16.91 -19.60
N LEU A 87 -9.65 16.49 -18.93
CA LEU A 87 -10.15 17.10 -17.71
C LEU A 87 -10.51 16.03 -16.67
N GLU A 88 -10.10 16.24 -15.42
CA GLU A 88 -10.70 15.63 -14.25
C GLU A 88 -11.51 16.69 -13.49
N TYR A 89 -12.78 16.42 -13.23
CA TYR A 89 -13.71 17.33 -12.57
C TYR A 89 -14.29 16.68 -11.33
N SER A 90 -13.94 17.20 -10.15
CA SER A 90 -14.37 16.68 -8.85
C SER A 90 -15.70 17.28 -8.44
N LEU A 91 -16.56 16.45 -7.82
CA LEU A 91 -17.87 16.80 -7.34
C LEU A 91 -18.12 16.19 -5.96
N ASP A 92 -18.74 16.93 -5.07
CA ASP A 92 -19.21 16.40 -3.78
C ASP A 92 -20.49 15.57 -3.93
N ASP A 93 -21.33 15.92 -4.91
CA ASP A 93 -22.57 15.20 -5.22
C ASP A 93 -22.97 15.38 -6.71
N ILE A 94 -23.75 14.45 -7.22
CA ILE A 94 -24.44 14.56 -8.52
C ILE A 94 -25.90 14.92 -8.29
N GLY A 95 -26.22 16.19 -8.57
CA GLY A 95 -27.58 16.71 -8.57
C GLY A 95 -28.26 16.54 -9.95
N GLU A 96 -28.93 17.60 -10.45
CA GLU A 96 -29.51 17.60 -11.79
C GLU A 96 -28.42 17.50 -12.87
N VAL A 97 -28.59 16.55 -13.79
CA VAL A 97 -27.56 16.22 -14.80
C VAL A 97 -27.39 17.33 -15.83
N ALA A 98 -28.47 17.93 -16.33
CA ALA A 98 -28.41 18.92 -17.41
C ALA A 98 -27.58 20.18 -17.04
N PRO A 99 -27.80 20.85 -15.89
CA PRO A 99 -26.95 21.97 -15.45
C PRO A 99 -25.48 21.55 -15.20
N LEU A 100 -25.27 20.30 -14.73
CA LEU A 100 -23.94 19.79 -14.47
C LEU A 100 -23.16 19.58 -15.76
N VAL A 101 -23.78 19.07 -16.81
CA VAL A 101 -23.17 18.92 -18.15
C VAL A 101 -22.67 20.27 -18.65
N GLU A 102 -23.46 21.35 -18.53
CA GLU A 102 -23.06 22.71 -18.97
C GLU A 102 -21.86 23.24 -18.16
N LYS A 103 -21.80 22.99 -16.84
CA LYS A 103 -20.65 23.37 -16.02
C LYS A 103 -19.38 22.64 -16.45
N ILE A 104 -19.48 21.33 -16.71
CA ILE A 104 -18.35 20.51 -17.14
C ILE A 104 -17.86 20.96 -18.53
N ARG A 105 -18.77 21.25 -19.48
CA ARG A 105 -18.43 21.80 -20.79
C ARG A 105 -17.66 23.12 -20.67
N THR A 106 -18.16 24.02 -19.82
CA THR A 106 -17.50 25.29 -19.57
C THR A 106 -16.11 25.11 -18.96
N ALA A 107 -15.95 24.18 -18.02
CA ALA A 107 -14.65 23.85 -17.44
C ALA A 107 -13.70 23.28 -18.50
N PHE A 108 -14.15 22.38 -19.35
CA PHE A 108 -13.34 21.78 -20.40
C PHE A 108 -12.89 22.81 -21.46
N ALA A 109 -13.71 23.81 -21.78
CA ALA A 109 -13.33 24.86 -22.73
C ALA A 109 -12.10 25.67 -22.29
N ASN A 110 -11.78 25.67 -20.99
CA ASN A 110 -10.61 26.36 -20.42
C ASN A 110 -9.37 25.46 -20.26
N VAL A 111 -9.45 24.18 -20.64
CA VAL A 111 -8.33 23.24 -20.56
C VAL A 111 -7.34 23.52 -21.72
N PRO A 112 -6.02 23.48 -21.49
CA PRO A 112 -5.03 23.53 -22.56
C PRO A 112 -5.28 22.45 -23.61
N GLN A 113 -5.19 22.86 -24.88
CA GLN A 113 -5.45 22.00 -26.04
C GLN A 113 -4.11 21.57 -26.65
N ASP A 114 -3.38 20.68 -25.98
CA ASP A 114 -1.99 20.33 -26.28
C ASP A 114 -1.79 18.91 -26.84
N GLY A 115 -2.83 18.35 -27.42
CA GLY A 115 -2.71 17.09 -28.16
C GLY A 115 -2.73 15.85 -27.27
N TRP A 116 -3.73 15.72 -26.41
CA TRP A 116 -3.93 14.56 -25.55
C TRP A 116 -4.26 13.28 -26.36
N ILE A 117 -3.71 12.14 -25.94
CA ILE A 117 -4.05 10.81 -26.48
C ILE A 117 -5.22 10.23 -25.69
N ASP A 118 -6.31 9.89 -26.39
CA ASP A 118 -7.48 9.33 -25.73
C ASP A 118 -7.25 7.89 -25.27
N PRO A 119 -7.67 7.51 -24.06
CA PRO A 119 -7.52 6.17 -23.54
C PRO A 119 -8.59 5.18 -24.03
N VAL A 120 -9.38 5.53 -25.04
CA VAL A 120 -10.54 4.75 -25.53
C VAL A 120 -10.18 3.31 -25.84
N HIS A 121 -9.02 3.09 -26.46
CA HIS A 121 -8.59 1.76 -26.89
C HIS A 121 -8.24 0.80 -25.77
N LEU A 122 -8.01 1.31 -24.55
CA LEU A 122 -7.60 0.50 -23.40
C LEU A 122 -8.78 -0.06 -22.59
N GLN A 123 -10.01 0.33 -22.92
CA GLN A 123 -11.24 -0.06 -22.22
C GLN A 123 -12.40 -0.41 -23.18
N ASP A 124 -12.10 -0.94 -24.35
CA ASP A 124 -13.09 -1.19 -25.39
C ASP A 124 -14.03 -2.38 -25.08
N GLU A 125 -13.61 -3.33 -24.26
CA GLU A 125 -14.44 -4.48 -23.93
C GLU A 125 -15.56 -4.10 -22.96
N PRO A 126 -16.84 -4.32 -23.34
CA PRO A 126 -17.97 -4.09 -22.45
C PRO A 126 -17.87 -4.98 -21.20
N LEU A 127 -17.97 -4.36 -20.03
CA LEU A 127 -17.92 -5.07 -18.74
C LEU A 127 -18.91 -4.48 -17.75
N VAL A 128 -19.87 -5.30 -17.31
CA VAL A 128 -20.80 -4.99 -16.24
C VAL A 128 -20.58 -6.00 -15.11
N ARG A 129 -20.05 -5.56 -13.98
CA ARG A 129 -19.71 -6.46 -12.90
C ARG A 129 -19.73 -5.80 -11.52
N SER A 130 -20.31 -6.51 -10.54
CA SER A 130 -20.26 -6.16 -9.12
C SER A 130 -19.26 -7.07 -8.39
N PHE A 131 -18.46 -6.48 -7.52
CA PHE A 131 -17.46 -7.17 -6.74
C PHE A 131 -17.67 -6.89 -5.24
N CYS A 132 -17.54 -7.92 -4.43
CA CYS A 132 -17.61 -7.78 -2.98
C CYS A 132 -16.63 -8.74 -2.29
N ARG A 133 -16.20 -8.36 -1.10
CA ARG A 133 -15.39 -9.21 -0.23
C ARG A 133 -16.15 -9.48 1.05
N GLU A 134 -16.13 -10.74 1.49
CA GLU A 134 -16.70 -11.15 2.78
C GLU A 134 -15.99 -10.43 3.93
N ASN A 135 -16.76 -10.10 4.98
CA ASN A 135 -16.27 -9.47 6.20
C ASN A 135 -17.13 -9.90 7.41
N ASP A 136 -16.77 -9.44 8.57
CA ASP A 136 -17.45 -9.73 9.83
C ASP A 136 -17.82 -8.48 10.66
N PHE A 137 -17.84 -7.31 10.02
CA PHE A 137 -18.00 -6.01 10.71
C PHE A 137 -19.31 -5.93 11.49
N GLU A 138 -20.39 -6.47 10.94
CA GLU A 138 -21.72 -6.45 11.60
C GLU A 138 -21.80 -7.37 12.84
N LYS A 139 -20.80 -8.24 13.06
CA LYS A 139 -20.76 -9.11 14.24
C LYS A 139 -20.34 -8.41 15.52
N TYR A 140 -19.80 -7.20 15.41
CA TYR A 140 -19.18 -6.49 16.53
C TYR A 140 -19.77 -5.09 16.70
N THR A 141 -20.13 -4.74 17.92
CA THR A 141 -20.55 -3.38 18.24
C THR A 141 -19.37 -2.47 18.52
N GLN A 142 -19.56 -1.17 18.35
CA GLN A 142 -18.53 -0.19 18.68
C GLN A 142 -18.12 -0.24 20.16
N ALA A 143 -19.05 -0.57 21.05
CA ALA A 143 -18.77 -0.69 22.48
C ALA A 143 -17.84 -1.87 22.77
N GLU A 144 -18.07 -3.04 22.17
CA GLU A 144 -17.21 -4.22 22.29
C GLU A 144 -15.79 -3.94 21.76
N LEU A 145 -15.67 -3.26 20.62
CA LEU A 145 -14.38 -2.93 20.03
C LEU A 145 -13.59 -1.90 20.85
N LEU A 146 -14.28 -0.89 21.43
CA LEU A 146 -13.64 0.05 22.35
C LEU A 146 -13.17 -0.65 23.63
N ASP A 147 -13.95 -1.58 24.16
CA ASP A 147 -13.62 -2.36 25.35
C ASP A 147 -12.43 -3.31 25.09
N PHE A 148 -12.40 -3.92 23.90
CA PHE A 148 -11.21 -4.66 23.44
C PHE A 148 -9.95 -3.79 23.47
N CYS A 149 -9.99 -2.59 22.92
CA CYS A 149 -8.84 -1.67 22.92
C CYS A 149 -8.40 -1.31 24.34
N LYS A 150 -9.34 -1.05 25.26
CA LYS A 150 -9.04 -0.81 26.67
C LYS A 150 -8.38 -2.01 27.33
N THR A 151 -8.89 -3.22 27.06
CA THR A 151 -8.33 -4.47 27.57
C THR A 151 -6.88 -4.65 27.12
N GLN A 152 -6.56 -4.36 25.84
CA GLN A 152 -5.18 -4.45 25.37
C GLN A 152 -4.27 -3.44 26.08
N LYS A 153 -4.71 -2.19 26.25
CA LYS A 153 -3.98 -1.17 27.02
C LYS A 153 -3.68 -1.66 28.44
N ASP A 154 -4.69 -2.15 29.13
CA ASP A 154 -4.54 -2.63 30.52
C ASP A 154 -3.61 -3.84 30.61
N ALA A 155 -3.68 -4.76 29.64
CA ALA A 155 -2.80 -5.91 29.54
C ALA A 155 -1.32 -5.52 29.36
N VAL A 156 -1.01 -4.49 28.59
CA VAL A 156 0.37 -3.98 28.44
C VAL A 156 0.85 -3.34 29.74
N LEU A 157 0.04 -2.47 30.34
CA LEU A 157 0.38 -1.76 31.58
C LEU A 157 0.60 -2.73 32.76
N ALA A 158 -0.16 -3.83 32.81
CA ALA A 158 -0.03 -4.84 33.87
C ALA A 158 1.25 -5.69 33.78
N LYS A 159 1.91 -5.72 32.60
CA LYS A 159 3.09 -6.57 32.37
C LYS A 159 4.43 -5.92 32.75
N SER A 160 4.50 -4.58 32.84
CA SER A 160 5.77 -3.89 33.14
C SER A 160 5.56 -2.48 33.69
N ASP A 161 6.19 -2.21 34.83
CA ASP A 161 6.25 -0.87 35.44
C ASP A 161 7.09 0.13 34.62
N CYS A 162 7.90 -0.36 33.67
CA CYS A 162 8.71 0.49 32.78
C CYS A 162 7.85 1.14 31.68
N VAL A 163 6.58 0.77 31.52
CA VAL A 163 5.68 1.35 30.52
C VAL A 163 5.09 2.67 31.04
N LEU A 164 5.51 3.78 30.43
CA LEU A 164 5.01 5.11 30.76
C LEU A 164 3.63 5.39 30.13
N ASN A 165 3.44 4.98 28.88
CA ASN A 165 2.17 5.15 28.18
C ASN A 165 1.96 4.01 27.15
N VAL A 166 0.69 3.78 26.82
CA VAL A 166 0.27 2.80 25.81
C VAL A 166 -0.70 3.49 24.86
N PHE A 167 -0.55 3.21 23.58
CA PHE A 167 -1.51 3.62 22.55
C PHE A 167 -2.05 2.36 21.87
N VAL A 168 -3.37 2.20 21.90
CA VAL A 168 -4.05 1.16 21.13
C VAL A 168 -4.91 1.85 20.09
N ARG A 169 -4.74 1.46 18.84
CA ARG A 169 -5.52 1.96 17.71
C ARG A 169 -6.18 0.79 16.99
N LEU A 170 -7.45 0.97 16.65
CA LEU A 170 -8.19 0.07 15.77
C LEU A 170 -8.93 0.95 14.76
N GLY A 171 -8.67 0.75 13.49
CA GLY A 171 -9.30 1.47 12.39
C GLY A 171 -10.08 0.51 11.50
N LEU A 172 -11.37 0.76 11.34
CA LEU A 172 -12.26 0.02 10.46
C LEU A 172 -12.47 0.82 9.18
N LEU A 173 -12.05 0.28 8.05
CA LEU A 173 -12.22 0.87 6.72
C LEU A 173 -13.28 0.11 5.95
N GLU A 174 -14.30 0.82 5.47
CA GLU A 174 -15.34 0.34 4.57
C GLU A 174 -15.25 1.14 3.27
N VAL A 175 -15.07 0.47 2.14
CA VAL A 175 -14.93 1.10 0.82
C VAL A 175 -16.03 0.64 -0.10
N SER A 176 -16.76 1.59 -0.67
CA SER A 176 -17.65 1.37 -1.82
C SER A 176 -17.23 2.29 -2.96
N LYS A 177 -17.08 1.74 -4.17
CA LYS A 177 -16.81 2.53 -5.39
C LYS A 177 -17.72 2.08 -6.53
N LEU A 178 -18.19 3.05 -7.29
CA LEU A 178 -18.96 2.88 -8.53
C LEU A 178 -18.17 3.51 -9.67
N PHE A 179 -17.87 2.74 -10.71
CA PHE A 179 -17.24 3.24 -11.92
C PHE A 179 -18.17 3.03 -13.12
N VAL A 180 -18.43 4.09 -13.88
CA VAL A 180 -19.22 4.02 -15.11
C VAL A 180 -18.48 4.74 -16.23
N SER A 181 -18.35 4.07 -17.35
CA SER A 181 -17.93 4.64 -18.63
C SER A 181 -18.87 4.22 -19.75
N LYS A 182 -18.56 4.55 -21.00
CA LYS A 182 -19.37 4.13 -22.15
C LYS A 182 -19.58 2.61 -22.20
N ASN A 183 -18.55 1.84 -21.89
CA ASN A 183 -18.51 0.38 -22.04
C ASN A 183 -18.42 -0.37 -20.71
N ARG A 184 -18.21 0.33 -19.58
CA ARG A 184 -18.04 -0.32 -18.26
C ARG A 184 -19.03 0.21 -17.23
N GLU A 185 -19.60 -0.70 -16.45
CA GLU A 185 -20.35 -0.41 -15.24
C GLU A 185 -19.84 -1.38 -14.17
N LEU A 186 -19.01 -0.88 -13.26
CA LEU A 186 -18.35 -1.66 -12.24
C LEU A 186 -18.73 -1.10 -10.86
N ASP A 187 -18.99 -1.96 -9.90
CA ASP A 187 -19.01 -1.57 -8.51
C ASP A 187 -18.20 -2.54 -7.65
N GLN A 188 -17.65 -2.03 -6.56
CA GLN A 188 -16.92 -2.83 -5.59
C GLN A 188 -17.18 -2.36 -4.17
N ASN A 189 -17.23 -3.32 -3.24
CA ASN A 189 -17.14 -3.04 -1.82
C ASN A 189 -16.24 -4.04 -1.11
N TYR A 190 -15.47 -3.53 -0.15
CA TYR A 190 -14.56 -4.30 0.66
C TYR A 190 -14.24 -3.57 1.96
N THR A 191 -13.66 -4.31 2.89
CA THR A 191 -13.26 -3.80 4.20
C THR A 191 -11.79 -4.04 4.45
N TRP A 192 -11.23 -3.25 5.37
CA TRP A 192 -9.91 -3.46 5.93
C TRP A 192 -9.85 -3.00 7.38
N VAL A 193 -9.13 -3.74 8.20
CA VAL A 193 -8.92 -3.44 9.63
C VAL A 193 -7.45 -3.17 9.85
N ASN A 194 -7.13 -1.98 10.33
CA ASN A 194 -5.79 -1.65 10.80
C ASN A 194 -5.78 -1.65 12.32
N SER A 195 -4.84 -2.34 12.94
CA SER A 195 -4.67 -2.26 14.37
C SER A 195 -3.21 -2.07 14.77
N ALA A 196 -3.01 -1.39 15.87
CA ALA A 196 -1.69 -1.20 16.45
C ALA A 196 -1.78 -1.15 17.97
N VAL A 197 -0.77 -1.69 18.61
CA VAL A 197 -0.46 -1.44 20.02
C VAL A 197 0.95 -0.90 20.09
N ALA A 198 1.12 0.24 20.77
CA ALA A 198 2.42 0.89 20.94
C ALA A 198 2.65 1.23 22.42
N ALA A 199 3.90 1.18 22.85
CA ALA A 199 4.30 1.52 24.21
C ALA A 199 5.44 2.56 24.20
N ILE A 200 5.30 3.57 25.05
CA ILE A 200 6.43 4.39 25.52
C ILE A 200 7.02 3.68 26.71
N TYR A 201 8.26 3.26 26.59
CA TYR A 201 8.95 2.42 27.57
C TYR A 201 10.23 3.12 28.05
N GLN A 202 10.47 3.12 29.35
CA GLN A 202 11.65 3.74 29.93
C GLN A 202 12.37 2.76 30.86
N GLU A 203 13.63 2.49 30.54
CA GLU A 203 14.52 1.67 31.35
C GLU A 203 15.97 2.13 31.11
N ASN A 204 16.84 1.98 32.13
CA ASN A 204 18.26 2.35 32.06
C ASN A 204 18.49 3.80 31.57
N ASP A 205 17.70 4.75 32.04
CA ASP A 205 17.73 6.16 31.63
C ASP A 205 17.46 6.41 30.13
N LYS A 206 17.02 5.40 29.41
CA LYS A 206 16.60 5.51 28.01
C LYS A 206 15.10 5.40 27.89
N MET A 207 14.51 6.30 27.14
CA MET A 207 13.10 6.25 26.74
C MET A 207 13.02 5.86 25.26
N VAL A 208 12.24 4.82 24.96
CA VAL A 208 12.06 4.27 23.62
C VAL A 208 10.57 4.10 23.32
N GLN A 209 10.26 4.04 22.02
CA GLN A 209 8.95 3.65 21.56
C GLN A 209 9.06 2.30 20.83
N SER A 210 8.09 1.44 21.08
CA SER A 210 7.92 0.18 20.37
C SER A 210 6.47 0.04 19.95
N TYR A 211 6.21 -0.66 18.85
CA TYR A 211 4.86 -0.94 18.38
C TYR A 211 4.75 -2.32 17.73
N GLU A 212 3.54 -2.83 17.69
CA GLU A 212 3.16 -4.04 16.96
C GLU A 212 1.83 -3.80 16.25
N THR A 213 1.65 -4.45 15.10
CA THR A 213 0.44 -4.32 14.28
C THR A 213 -0.13 -5.68 13.91
N VAL A 214 -1.45 -5.72 13.73
CA VAL A 214 -2.18 -6.81 13.07
C VAL A 214 -3.21 -6.18 12.16
N ASN A 215 -3.15 -6.47 10.87
CA ASN A 215 -3.97 -5.84 9.85
C ASN A 215 -4.61 -6.93 8.98
N GLU A 216 -5.94 -6.88 8.85
CA GLU A 216 -6.72 -7.93 8.20
C GLU A 216 -7.95 -7.36 7.47
N ASN A 217 -8.59 -8.13 6.62
CA ASN A 217 -9.86 -7.76 6.01
C ASN A 217 -11.09 -7.97 6.91
N CYS A 218 -10.92 -8.67 8.04
CA CYS A 218 -11.95 -9.00 9.04
C CYS A 218 -11.51 -8.58 10.44
N ILE A 219 -12.46 -8.34 11.33
CA ILE A 219 -12.21 -7.94 12.72
C ILE A 219 -11.74 -9.13 13.57
N GLY A 220 -12.40 -10.29 13.44
CA GLY A 220 -12.12 -11.48 14.26
C GLY A 220 -10.65 -11.88 14.33
N PRO A 221 -9.92 -12.01 13.19
CA PRO A 221 -8.49 -12.30 13.21
C PRO A 221 -7.66 -11.25 13.95
N VAL A 222 -8.04 -9.97 13.90
CA VAL A 222 -7.34 -8.90 14.64
C VAL A 222 -7.54 -9.05 16.14
N LEU A 223 -8.78 -9.37 16.59
CA LEU A 223 -9.08 -9.55 18.00
C LEU A 223 -8.32 -10.76 18.61
N VAL A 224 -7.99 -11.75 17.79
CA VAL A 224 -7.19 -12.92 18.21
C VAL A 224 -5.69 -12.62 18.14
N GLY A 225 -5.23 -11.95 17.08
CA GLY A 225 -3.81 -11.74 16.80
C GLY A 225 -3.14 -10.67 17.66
N LEU A 226 -3.81 -9.53 17.90
CA LEU A 226 -3.20 -8.38 18.58
C LEU A 226 -2.78 -8.68 20.04
N PRO A 227 -3.58 -9.42 20.86
CA PRO A 227 -3.15 -9.81 22.20
C PRO A 227 -1.85 -10.62 22.24
N GLY A 228 -1.63 -11.48 21.24
CA GLY A 228 -0.41 -12.29 21.11
C GLY A 228 0.87 -11.47 20.84
N LYS A 229 0.72 -10.18 20.46
CA LYS A 229 1.84 -9.29 20.16
C LYS A 229 2.41 -8.55 21.38
N ILE A 230 1.74 -8.60 22.54
CA ILE A 230 2.14 -7.81 23.73
C ILE A 230 3.50 -8.23 24.27
N GLU A 231 3.84 -9.52 24.26
CA GLU A 231 5.17 -9.97 24.70
C GLU A 231 6.28 -9.51 23.78
N SER A 232 6.07 -9.62 22.45
CA SER A 232 7.00 -9.10 21.44
C SER A 232 7.22 -7.61 21.60
N LEU A 233 6.13 -6.82 21.76
CA LEU A 233 6.17 -5.39 22.01
C LEU A 233 7.11 -5.01 23.15
N LEU A 234 6.94 -5.65 24.32
CA LEU A 234 7.71 -5.32 25.52
C LEU A 234 9.16 -5.82 25.45
N LYS A 235 9.37 -7.02 24.88
CA LYS A 235 10.72 -7.55 24.63
C LYS A 235 11.51 -6.62 23.71
N LYS A 236 10.90 -6.17 22.63
CA LYS A 236 11.48 -5.20 21.70
C LYS A 236 11.81 -3.87 22.40
N ALA A 237 10.86 -3.32 23.15
CA ALA A 237 11.10 -2.09 23.92
C ALA A 237 12.31 -2.23 24.87
N HIS A 238 12.39 -3.33 25.61
CA HIS A 238 13.55 -3.63 26.47
C HIS A 238 14.86 -3.67 25.67
N ASN A 239 14.90 -4.42 24.57
CA ASN A 239 16.09 -4.54 23.71
C ASN A 239 16.56 -3.20 23.14
N LEU A 240 15.62 -2.33 22.74
CA LEU A 240 15.93 -0.97 22.27
C LEU A 240 16.59 -0.12 23.36
N THR A 241 16.29 -0.32 24.63
CA THR A 241 17.00 0.40 25.72
C THR A 241 18.45 -0.04 25.87
N LEU A 242 18.79 -1.25 25.44
CA LEU A 242 20.15 -1.80 25.45
C LEU A 242 20.94 -1.43 24.19
N ALA A 243 20.27 -1.00 23.12
CA ALA A 243 20.88 -0.73 21.83
C ALA A 243 21.93 0.38 21.87
N LYS A 244 22.99 0.21 21.08
CA LYS A 244 24.09 1.15 20.89
C LYS A 244 24.07 1.72 19.48
N PRO A 245 24.68 2.89 19.23
CA PRO A 245 24.91 3.36 17.87
C PRO A 245 25.74 2.33 17.07
N ILE A 246 25.38 2.14 15.79
CA ILE A 246 26.17 1.31 14.89
C ILE A 246 27.46 2.00 14.50
N THR A 247 28.55 1.24 14.32
CA THR A 247 29.76 1.75 13.68
C THR A 247 29.53 1.84 12.18
N PRO A 248 29.69 3.02 11.54
CA PRO A 248 29.50 3.14 10.11
C PRO A 248 30.44 2.25 9.30
N GLY A 249 29.90 1.55 8.30
CA GLY A 249 30.69 0.62 7.49
C GLY A 249 29.87 -0.07 6.40
N VAL A 250 30.51 -0.94 5.63
CA VAL A 250 29.84 -1.83 4.66
C VAL A 250 29.79 -3.23 5.26
N TYR A 251 28.60 -3.79 5.35
CA TYR A 251 28.34 -5.04 6.04
C TYR A 251 27.57 -6.03 5.18
N ASP A 252 27.73 -7.31 5.47
CA ASP A 252 26.76 -8.32 5.08
C ASP A 252 25.55 -8.21 6.00
N VAL A 253 24.37 -8.11 5.43
CA VAL A 253 23.12 -7.80 6.14
C VAL A 253 22.06 -8.82 5.77
N ILE A 254 21.28 -9.25 6.75
CA ILE A 254 20.01 -9.92 6.53
C ILE A 254 18.89 -8.93 6.85
N THR A 255 17.98 -8.74 5.93
CA THR A 255 16.77 -7.92 6.15
C THR A 255 15.64 -8.81 6.63
N ASP A 256 14.85 -8.36 7.62
CA ASP A 256 13.58 -8.99 7.90
C ASP A 256 12.55 -8.68 6.79
N PRO A 257 11.37 -9.32 6.77
CA PRO A 257 10.33 -9.04 5.77
C PRO A 257 9.87 -7.58 5.71
N SER A 258 9.94 -6.83 6.81
CA SER A 258 9.56 -5.42 6.87
C SER A 258 10.59 -4.54 6.14
N ILE A 259 11.90 -4.76 6.41
CA ILE A 259 12.98 -4.07 5.70
C ILE A 259 13.02 -4.48 4.22
N THR A 260 12.77 -5.75 3.91
CA THR A 260 12.64 -6.22 2.53
C THR A 260 11.50 -5.50 1.80
N GLY A 261 10.35 -5.35 2.46
CA GLY A 261 9.21 -4.58 1.94
C GLY A 261 9.58 -3.12 1.68
N LEU A 262 10.27 -2.47 2.62
CA LEU A 262 10.75 -1.10 2.43
C LEU A 262 11.72 -1.00 1.25
N ILE A 263 12.61 -1.97 1.05
CA ILE A 263 13.48 -2.03 -0.13
C ILE A 263 12.63 -2.17 -1.41
N ALA A 264 11.64 -3.06 -1.43
CA ALA A 264 10.75 -3.22 -2.58
C ALA A 264 10.02 -1.91 -2.90
N HIS A 265 9.53 -1.21 -1.88
CA HIS A 265 8.80 0.03 -1.99
C HIS A 265 9.71 1.21 -2.38
N GLU A 266 10.73 1.49 -1.58
CA GLU A 266 11.55 2.69 -1.71
C GLU A 266 12.72 2.51 -2.69
N ALA A 267 13.37 1.33 -2.71
CA ALA A 267 14.51 1.15 -3.59
C ALA A 267 14.12 1.04 -5.06
N PHE A 268 12.93 0.56 -5.36
CA PHE A 268 12.58 0.30 -6.75
C PHE A 268 11.13 0.58 -7.11
N GLY A 269 10.20 0.53 -6.14
CA GLY A 269 8.77 0.69 -6.37
C GLY A 269 8.41 2.07 -6.95
N HIS A 270 8.87 3.15 -6.33
CA HIS A 270 8.67 4.51 -6.86
C HIS A 270 9.37 4.72 -8.20
N GLY A 271 10.52 4.09 -8.40
CA GLY A 271 11.29 4.18 -9.64
C GLY A 271 10.59 3.56 -10.84
N VAL A 272 9.61 2.66 -10.64
CA VAL A 272 8.88 1.99 -11.72
C VAL A 272 7.44 2.48 -11.89
N GLU A 273 7.01 3.52 -11.20
CA GLU A 273 5.75 4.19 -11.45
C GLU A 273 5.80 4.92 -12.80
N MET A 274 5.08 4.44 -13.80
CA MET A 274 5.28 4.81 -15.22
C MET A 274 4.81 6.23 -15.57
N ASP A 275 4.07 6.93 -14.73
CA ASP A 275 3.84 8.36 -14.88
C ASP A 275 5.15 9.18 -14.70
N GLN A 276 6.14 8.64 -13.99
CA GLN A 276 7.49 9.19 -13.94
C GLN A 276 8.28 8.92 -15.24
N PHE A 277 8.01 7.79 -15.92
CA PHE A 277 8.58 7.50 -17.24
C PHE A 277 8.10 8.53 -18.30
N VAL A 278 6.82 8.86 -18.26
CA VAL A 278 6.23 9.92 -19.13
C VAL A 278 6.94 11.25 -18.94
N LYS A 279 7.31 11.58 -17.70
CA LYS A 279 7.93 12.86 -17.34
C LYS A 279 9.47 12.85 -17.39
N ASP A 280 10.09 11.76 -17.82
CA ASP A 280 11.55 11.52 -17.77
C ASP A 280 12.17 11.78 -16.38
N ARG A 281 11.49 11.30 -15.33
CA ARG A 281 11.88 11.47 -13.92
C ARG A 281 12.30 10.18 -13.23
N ALA A 282 12.32 9.05 -13.94
CA ALA A 282 12.77 7.76 -13.41
C ALA A 282 13.78 7.11 -14.33
N LEU A 283 14.96 6.81 -13.81
CA LEU A 283 16.04 6.16 -14.54
C LEU A 283 15.68 4.75 -14.99
N ALA A 284 14.79 4.07 -14.27
CA ALA A 284 14.31 2.72 -14.57
C ALA A 284 13.74 2.60 -16.00
N LYS A 285 13.19 3.67 -16.57
CA LYS A 285 12.73 3.71 -17.98
C LYS A 285 13.78 3.19 -18.97
N GLU A 286 15.05 3.52 -18.74
CA GLU A 286 16.18 3.12 -19.60
C GLU A 286 16.64 1.67 -19.38
N TYR A 287 16.14 1.04 -18.32
CA TYR A 287 16.57 -0.29 -17.89
C TYR A 287 15.53 -1.40 -18.13
N VAL A 288 14.39 -1.08 -18.71
CA VAL A 288 13.42 -2.10 -19.13
C VAL A 288 14.10 -3.09 -20.08
N GLY A 289 14.01 -4.38 -19.77
CA GLY A 289 14.71 -5.47 -20.47
C GLY A 289 16.16 -5.70 -20.05
N LYS A 290 16.67 -4.97 -19.03
CA LYS A 290 18.06 -5.11 -18.53
C LYS A 290 18.12 -5.62 -17.09
N TYR A 291 19.27 -6.17 -16.71
CA TYR A 291 19.52 -6.58 -15.34
C TYR A 291 19.62 -5.38 -14.38
N VAL A 292 18.75 -5.37 -13.39
CA VAL A 292 18.70 -4.37 -12.31
C VAL A 292 18.96 -4.99 -10.93
N ALA A 293 18.82 -6.31 -10.82
CA ALA A 293 18.98 -7.06 -9.58
C ALA A 293 19.77 -8.36 -9.82
N SER A 294 20.06 -9.09 -8.74
CA SER A 294 20.61 -10.45 -8.81
C SER A 294 19.64 -11.38 -9.57
N PRO A 295 20.13 -12.36 -10.36
CA PRO A 295 19.28 -13.29 -11.10
C PRO A 295 18.32 -14.15 -10.26
N ILE A 296 18.54 -14.24 -8.96
CA ILE A 296 17.63 -14.95 -8.03
C ILE A 296 16.46 -14.08 -7.56
N CYS A 297 16.42 -12.79 -7.97
CA CYS A 297 15.41 -11.84 -7.52
C CYS A 297 14.22 -11.79 -8.45
N ASN A 298 13.04 -11.91 -7.87
CA ASN A 298 11.75 -11.66 -8.51
C ASN A 298 10.96 -10.67 -7.66
N MET A 299 10.29 -9.69 -8.28
CA MET A 299 9.52 -8.66 -7.60
C MET A 299 8.20 -8.43 -8.31
N ARG A 300 7.13 -8.22 -7.54
CA ARG A 300 5.78 -7.94 -8.03
C ARG A 300 5.18 -6.70 -7.40
N ASP A 301 4.21 -6.14 -8.11
CA ASP A 301 3.21 -5.21 -7.57
C ASP A 301 1.85 -5.53 -8.18
N GLY A 302 0.81 -5.49 -7.35
CA GLY A 302 -0.56 -5.63 -7.86
C GLY A 302 -1.59 -5.73 -6.74
N ALA A 303 -2.75 -5.11 -6.95
CA ALA A 303 -3.88 -5.24 -6.02
C ALA A 303 -4.45 -6.68 -6.02
N ALA A 304 -4.16 -7.46 -7.07
CA ALA A 304 -4.50 -8.87 -7.21
C ALA A 304 -3.34 -9.83 -6.90
N SER A 305 -2.12 -9.33 -6.64
CA SER A 305 -0.94 -10.19 -6.39
C SER A 305 -1.02 -10.96 -5.08
N THR A 306 -1.63 -10.36 -4.06
CA THR A 306 -1.88 -10.96 -2.75
C THR A 306 -3.00 -10.21 -2.05
N LEU A 307 -3.63 -10.83 -1.02
CA LEU A 307 -4.64 -10.15 -0.21
C LEU A 307 -3.97 -9.37 0.92
N SER A 308 -3.99 -8.03 0.82
CA SER A 308 -3.51 -7.13 1.86
C SER A 308 -4.20 -5.76 1.77
N ALA A 309 -3.73 -4.74 2.49
CA ALA A 309 -4.39 -3.45 2.65
C ALA A 309 -4.64 -2.69 1.33
N ALA A 310 -3.81 -2.91 0.31
CA ALA A 310 -3.95 -2.28 -0.99
C ALA A 310 -4.65 -3.16 -2.04
N SER A 311 -5.37 -4.21 -1.61
CA SER A 311 -6.14 -5.08 -2.50
C SER A 311 -7.53 -4.51 -2.75
N TYR A 312 -7.85 -4.36 -4.03
CA TYR A 312 -9.16 -3.95 -4.55
C TYR A 312 -9.48 -4.75 -5.82
N PHE A 313 -10.64 -4.56 -6.43
CA PHE A 313 -11.05 -5.28 -7.63
C PHE A 313 -10.81 -4.49 -8.92
N PHE A 314 -10.90 -3.17 -8.85
CA PHE A 314 -10.52 -2.25 -9.92
C PHE A 314 -9.99 -0.94 -9.33
N ASP A 315 -9.11 -0.28 -10.07
CA ASP A 315 -8.51 0.99 -9.68
C ASP A 315 -9.45 2.20 -9.93
N ASP A 316 -8.98 3.40 -9.65
CA ASP A 316 -9.76 4.64 -9.80
C ASP A 316 -9.95 5.09 -11.27
N ASP A 317 -9.38 4.34 -12.21
CA ASP A 317 -9.58 4.49 -13.65
C ASP A 317 -10.50 3.40 -14.24
N GLY A 318 -11.03 2.51 -13.39
CA GLY A 318 -11.88 1.39 -13.80
C GLY A 318 -11.11 0.25 -14.49
N VAL A 319 -9.80 0.21 -14.32
CA VAL A 319 -8.95 -0.91 -14.77
C VAL A 319 -9.00 -2.00 -13.72
N LEU A 320 -9.22 -3.24 -14.14
CA LEU A 320 -9.23 -4.38 -13.22
C LEU A 320 -7.87 -4.52 -12.52
N ALA A 321 -7.90 -4.93 -11.26
CA ALA A 321 -6.70 -5.15 -10.48
C ALA A 321 -5.75 -6.14 -11.16
N GLY A 322 -4.48 -5.76 -11.27
CA GLY A 322 -3.43 -6.56 -11.90
C GLY A 322 -2.55 -7.28 -10.89
N ASP A 323 -1.73 -8.17 -11.44
CA ASP A 323 -0.58 -8.83 -10.80
C ASP A 323 0.63 -8.64 -11.72
N THR A 324 1.37 -7.57 -11.52
CA THR A 324 2.43 -7.12 -12.41
C THR A 324 3.79 -7.66 -11.98
N GLN A 325 4.45 -8.42 -12.83
CA GLN A 325 5.84 -8.84 -12.64
C GLN A 325 6.77 -7.67 -12.96
N ILE A 326 7.33 -7.04 -11.93
CA ILE A 326 8.26 -5.91 -12.07
C ILE A 326 9.66 -6.38 -12.42
N ILE A 327 10.22 -7.28 -11.61
CA ILE A 327 11.52 -7.92 -11.85
C ILE A 327 11.30 -9.42 -11.99
N LYS A 328 11.87 -10.00 -13.03
CA LYS A 328 11.91 -11.43 -13.26
C LYS A 328 13.36 -11.87 -13.51
N ASP A 329 13.83 -12.82 -12.70
CA ASP A 329 15.19 -13.36 -12.80
C ASP A 329 16.26 -12.23 -12.87
N GLY A 330 16.06 -11.17 -12.07
CA GLY A 330 16.93 -10.00 -11.99
C GLY A 330 16.72 -8.95 -13.11
N ILE A 331 15.88 -9.22 -14.10
CA ILE A 331 15.62 -8.33 -15.24
C ILE A 331 14.37 -7.49 -14.96
N LEU A 332 14.45 -6.16 -15.16
CA LEU A 332 13.29 -5.28 -15.15
C LEU A 332 12.38 -5.57 -16.34
N VAL A 333 11.17 -6.08 -16.08
CA VAL A 333 10.20 -6.46 -17.13
C VAL A 333 9.37 -5.25 -17.55
N THR A 334 8.80 -4.55 -16.58
CA THR A 334 7.91 -3.39 -16.79
C THR A 334 7.76 -2.58 -15.50
N GLY A 335 7.12 -1.43 -15.59
CA GLY A 335 6.63 -0.69 -14.43
C GLY A 335 5.14 -0.89 -14.18
N ILE A 336 4.60 -0.14 -13.22
CA ILE A 336 3.17 -0.03 -12.90
C ILE A 336 2.60 1.27 -13.46
N SER A 337 1.35 1.23 -13.95
CA SER A 337 0.76 2.35 -14.66
C SER A 337 -0.68 2.64 -14.24
N ASP A 338 -1.05 3.92 -14.31
CA ASP A 338 -2.43 4.37 -14.43
C ASP A 338 -2.87 4.38 -15.90
N LEU A 339 -4.14 4.63 -16.15
CA LEU A 339 -4.68 4.67 -17.52
C LEU A 339 -4.00 5.74 -18.38
N ALA A 340 -3.68 6.89 -17.80
CA ALA A 340 -3.07 8.01 -18.51
C ALA A 340 -1.64 7.70 -18.95
N SER A 341 -0.80 7.20 -18.06
CA SER A 341 0.59 6.85 -18.38
C SER A 341 0.68 5.66 -19.32
N ALA A 342 -0.17 4.64 -19.15
CA ALA A 342 -0.24 3.52 -20.06
C ALA A 342 -0.60 3.96 -21.48
N THR A 343 -1.59 4.86 -21.62
CA THR A 343 -1.99 5.42 -22.91
C THR A 343 -0.83 6.16 -23.59
N GLN A 344 -0.13 7.05 -22.84
CA GLN A 344 0.97 7.84 -23.40
C GLN A 344 2.19 7.01 -23.78
N LEU A 345 2.42 5.89 -23.08
CA LEU A 345 3.54 4.99 -23.35
C LEU A 345 3.19 3.86 -24.34
N GLY A 346 1.92 3.76 -24.74
CA GLY A 346 1.44 2.70 -25.64
C GLY A 346 1.52 1.31 -25.00
N THR A 347 1.28 1.20 -23.67
CA THR A 347 1.34 -0.06 -22.91
C THR A 347 -0.04 -0.43 -22.37
N VAL A 348 -0.16 -1.64 -21.83
CA VAL A 348 -1.38 -2.09 -21.13
C VAL A 348 -1.39 -1.51 -19.72
N PRO A 349 -2.52 -0.91 -19.25
CA PRO A 349 -2.60 -0.40 -17.89
C PRO A 349 -2.56 -1.56 -16.87
N SER A 350 -1.82 -1.34 -15.77
CA SER A 350 -1.59 -2.38 -14.76
C SER A 350 -2.65 -2.42 -13.64
N GLY A 351 -3.61 -1.48 -13.63
CA GLY A 351 -4.60 -1.37 -12.57
C GLY A 351 -4.05 -0.69 -11.30
N ASN A 352 -3.15 0.25 -11.49
CA ASN A 352 -2.49 1.02 -10.42
C ASN A 352 -2.85 2.51 -10.43
N GLY A 353 -3.90 2.91 -11.14
CA GLY A 353 -4.42 4.29 -11.13
C GLY A 353 -5.13 4.61 -9.81
N ARG A 354 -4.47 5.33 -8.89
CA ARG A 354 -4.99 5.57 -7.54
C ARG A 354 -4.91 7.03 -7.15
N ARG A 355 -5.89 7.49 -6.39
CA ARG A 355 -5.97 8.84 -5.83
C ARG A 355 -6.10 8.82 -4.32
N GLU A 356 -5.64 9.85 -3.64
CA GLU A 356 -5.85 10.03 -2.20
C GLU A 356 -7.33 10.21 -1.89
N SER A 357 -8.02 10.99 -2.71
CA SER A 357 -9.45 11.27 -2.55
C SER A 357 -10.08 11.71 -3.88
N SER A 358 -11.40 11.81 -3.90
CA SER A 358 -12.17 12.36 -5.03
C SER A 358 -11.77 13.80 -5.41
N ARG A 359 -11.09 14.52 -4.53
CA ARG A 359 -10.60 15.91 -4.76
C ARG A 359 -9.16 15.98 -5.24
N ARG A 360 -8.50 14.84 -5.43
CA ARG A 360 -7.10 14.72 -5.84
C ARG A 360 -6.98 13.97 -7.16
N LYS A 361 -5.90 14.25 -7.88
CA LYS A 361 -5.57 13.58 -9.14
C LYS A 361 -5.21 12.12 -8.91
N ALA A 362 -5.55 11.25 -9.86
CA ALA A 362 -5.00 9.90 -9.92
C ALA A 362 -3.56 9.90 -10.45
N TYR A 363 -2.76 8.98 -9.93
CA TYR A 363 -1.39 8.69 -10.37
C TYR A 363 -1.19 7.18 -10.45
N ALA A 364 -0.15 6.76 -11.17
CA ALA A 364 0.39 5.42 -10.99
C ALA A 364 0.93 5.30 -9.56
N ARG A 365 0.40 4.36 -8.76
CA ARG A 365 0.75 4.17 -7.35
C ARG A 365 0.92 2.69 -7.05
N MET A 366 1.94 2.38 -6.28
CA MET A 366 2.12 1.05 -5.73
C MET A 366 0.88 0.56 -5.00
N THR A 367 0.74 -0.77 -4.94
CA THR A 367 -0.34 -1.48 -4.23
C THR A 367 0.25 -2.46 -3.22
N ASN A 368 0.28 -3.75 -3.52
CA ASN A 368 0.98 -4.76 -2.74
C ASN A 368 2.31 -5.04 -3.43
N THR A 369 3.38 -4.46 -2.92
CA THR A 369 4.72 -4.46 -3.54
C THR A 369 5.65 -5.37 -2.76
N PHE A 370 6.23 -6.39 -3.38
CA PHE A 370 7.04 -7.36 -2.65
C PHE A 370 8.05 -8.11 -3.50
N PHE A 371 9.12 -8.58 -2.87
CA PHE A 371 9.97 -9.62 -3.44
C PHE A 371 9.33 -11.00 -3.24
N GLU A 372 9.42 -11.85 -4.28
CA GLU A 372 8.96 -13.23 -4.17
C GLU A 372 9.93 -14.06 -3.31
N LYS A 373 9.41 -15.07 -2.63
CA LYS A 373 10.23 -15.98 -1.82
C LYS A 373 11.19 -16.80 -2.68
N GLY A 374 12.36 -17.08 -2.09
CA GLY A 374 13.35 -17.99 -2.63
C GLY A 374 13.27 -19.39 -2.03
N THR A 375 14.43 -19.99 -1.81
CA THR A 375 14.58 -21.37 -1.31
C THR A 375 15.53 -21.49 -0.13
N ASP A 376 16.19 -20.40 0.27
CA ASP A 376 17.17 -20.44 1.36
C ASP A 376 16.48 -20.52 2.72
N LYS A 377 17.13 -21.14 3.69
CA LYS A 377 16.67 -21.12 5.08
C LYS A 377 17.31 -19.97 5.83
N LEU A 378 16.54 -19.28 6.65
CA LEU A 378 17.02 -18.13 7.43
C LEU A 378 18.23 -18.50 8.29
N GLU A 379 18.25 -19.71 8.87
CA GLU A 379 19.35 -20.20 9.67
C GLU A 379 20.65 -20.34 8.85
N ASP A 380 20.55 -20.82 7.61
CA ASP A 380 21.69 -20.95 6.70
C ASP A 380 22.20 -19.58 6.25
N MET A 381 21.28 -18.63 6.04
CA MET A 381 21.66 -17.24 5.75
C MET A 381 22.46 -16.62 6.90
N ILE A 382 22.00 -16.77 8.15
CA ILE A 382 22.71 -16.30 9.35
C ILE A 382 24.06 -16.99 9.46
N ALA A 383 24.10 -18.32 9.31
CA ALA A 383 25.34 -19.11 9.39
C ALA A 383 26.39 -18.72 8.35
N SER A 384 25.96 -18.14 7.22
CA SER A 384 26.85 -17.70 6.13
C SER A 384 27.54 -16.35 6.38
N ILE A 385 27.24 -15.64 7.48
CA ILE A 385 27.78 -14.32 7.80
C ILE A 385 28.84 -14.45 8.90
N LYS A 386 30.08 -14.03 8.59
CA LYS A 386 31.13 -13.99 9.58
C LYS A 386 31.00 -12.80 10.53
N HIS A 387 30.72 -11.62 10.00
CA HIS A 387 30.44 -10.42 10.77
C HIS A 387 29.47 -9.54 9.96
N GLY A 388 28.35 -9.17 10.55
CA GLY A 388 27.29 -8.38 9.92
C GLY A 388 26.13 -8.14 10.85
N TYR A 389 24.97 -7.88 10.28
CA TYR A 389 23.75 -7.55 11.05
C TYR A 389 22.52 -8.18 10.43
N MET A 390 21.55 -8.52 11.28
CA MET A 390 20.17 -8.72 10.87
C MET A 390 19.37 -7.47 11.27
N LEU A 391 18.71 -6.83 10.30
CA LEU A 391 17.94 -5.60 10.49
C LEU A 391 16.46 -5.91 10.62
N PHE A 392 15.79 -5.14 11.48
CA PHE A 392 14.40 -5.35 11.85
C PHE A 392 13.62 -4.05 11.83
N GLU A 393 12.40 -4.16 11.34
CA GLU A 393 11.36 -3.13 11.37
C GLU A 393 11.75 -1.79 10.76
N THR A 394 10.82 -1.23 10.03
CA THR A 394 11.03 0.02 9.30
C THR A 394 10.54 1.23 10.09
N ASP A 395 11.28 2.34 10.03
CA ASP A 395 10.82 3.65 10.43
C ASP A 395 10.38 4.47 9.23
N ASN A 396 11.27 4.65 8.25
CA ASN A 396 10.97 5.32 7.00
C ASN A 396 11.97 4.95 5.90
N GLY A 397 11.65 5.35 4.68
CA GLY A 397 12.55 5.26 3.54
C GLY A 397 12.37 6.43 2.59
N MET A 398 13.34 6.62 1.72
CA MET A 398 13.31 7.59 0.63
C MET A 398 14.08 7.07 -0.56
N GLU A 399 13.54 7.29 -1.76
CA GLU A 399 14.20 7.06 -3.04
C GLU A 399 14.32 8.36 -3.84
N ASP A 400 15.41 8.50 -4.58
CA ASP A 400 15.50 9.40 -5.70
C ASP A 400 15.41 8.60 -7.02
N PRO A 401 14.20 8.50 -7.63
CA PRO A 401 14.00 7.70 -8.85
C PRO A 401 14.87 8.12 -10.02
N LYS A 402 15.28 9.39 -10.06
CA LYS A 402 16.08 9.96 -11.14
C LYS A 402 17.55 9.54 -11.07
N ASN A 403 18.09 9.40 -9.86
CA ASN A 403 19.50 9.06 -9.63
C ASN A 403 19.70 7.71 -8.94
N TRP A 404 18.61 7.02 -8.58
CA TRP A 404 18.62 5.74 -7.87
C TRP A 404 19.40 5.75 -6.56
N ALA A 405 19.38 6.85 -5.83
CA ALA A 405 19.84 6.90 -4.46
C ALA A 405 18.76 6.41 -3.52
N ILE A 406 19.14 5.62 -2.51
CA ILE A 406 18.22 5.09 -1.51
C ILE A 406 18.75 5.34 -0.11
N GLN A 407 17.81 5.62 0.81
CA GLN A 407 18.02 5.58 2.25
C GLN A 407 16.82 4.89 2.91
N CYS A 408 17.09 3.85 3.68
CA CYS A 408 16.10 3.15 4.50
C CYS A 408 16.54 3.18 5.95
N VAL A 409 15.60 3.34 6.88
CA VAL A 409 15.88 3.34 8.32
C VAL A 409 15.22 2.13 8.96
N ALA A 410 16.05 1.25 9.52
CA ALA A 410 15.62 0.18 10.39
C ALA A 410 15.53 0.66 11.84
N GLN A 411 14.53 0.21 12.58
CA GLN A 411 14.42 0.54 14.01
C GLN A 411 15.60 0.00 14.79
N TYR A 412 16.02 -1.23 14.50
CA TYR A 412 17.20 -1.83 15.14
C TYR A 412 17.83 -2.91 14.28
N GLY A 413 19.04 -3.27 14.66
CA GLY A 413 19.76 -4.42 14.14
C GLY A 413 20.30 -5.29 15.28
N ILE A 414 20.49 -6.56 14.99
CA ILE A 414 21.17 -7.51 15.87
C ILE A 414 22.48 -7.92 15.16
N GLU A 415 23.59 -7.80 15.87
CA GLU A 415 24.91 -8.19 15.35
C GLU A 415 24.98 -9.71 15.11
N ILE A 416 25.57 -10.09 13.98
CA ILE A 416 25.91 -11.48 13.65
C ILE A 416 27.43 -11.63 13.73
N VAL A 417 27.89 -12.60 14.53
CA VAL A 417 29.31 -12.96 14.64
C VAL A 417 29.47 -14.47 14.46
N ASP A 418 30.36 -14.86 13.54
CA ASP A 418 30.65 -16.27 13.22
C ASP A 418 29.39 -17.13 13.03
N GLY A 419 28.45 -16.61 12.25
CA GLY A 419 27.21 -17.29 11.88
C GLY A 419 26.14 -17.38 12.96
N LYS A 420 26.18 -16.53 13.98
CA LYS A 420 25.22 -16.51 15.09
C LYS A 420 24.77 -15.10 15.42
N LEU A 421 23.47 -14.92 15.70
CA LEU A 421 22.97 -13.71 16.32
C LEU A 421 23.55 -13.60 17.74
N THR A 422 23.97 -12.38 18.09
CA THR A 422 24.48 -12.04 19.42
C THR A 422 23.41 -11.30 20.24
N ASP A 423 23.76 -10.91 21.47
CA ASP A 423 22.92 -10.02 22.31
C ASP A 423 23.28 -8.53 22.08
N ASN A 424 24.05 -8.20 21.05
CA ASN A 424 24.41 -6.81 20.72
C ASN A 424 23.35 -6.19 19.79
N TYR A 425 22.59 -5.24 20.33
CA TYR A 425 21.60 -4.46 19.60
C TYR A 425 22.17 -3.12 19.16
N VAL A 426 21.86 -2.71 17.95
CA VAL A 426 22.18 -1.39 17.40
C VAL A 426 20.91 -0.66 16.97
N SER A 427 20.81 0.65 17.25
CA SER A 427 19.63 1.47 16.92
C SER A 427 19.96 2.97 16.99
N PRO A 428 19.40 3.82 16.10
CA PRO A 428 18.78 3.43 14.82
C PRO A 428 19.83 2.93 13.83
N VAL A 429 19.40 2.28 12.74
CA VAL A 429 20.30 1.83 11.67
C VAL A 429 19.86 2.41 10.33
N VAL A 430 20.70 3.24 9.74
CA VAL A 430 20.49 3.82 8.42
C VAL A 430 21.20 2.99 7.36
N MET A 431 20.42 2.42 6.44
CA MET A 431 20.90 1.74 5.26
C MET A 431 20.88 2.72 4.08
N SER A 432 22.00 2.91 3.40
CA SER A 432 22.10 3.86 2.29
C SER A 432 22.95 3.31 1.15
N GLY A 433 22.62 3.71 -0.09
CA GLY A 433 23.36 3.26 -1.25
C GLY A 433 22.76 3.66 -2.59
N TYR A 434 23.28 3.00 -3.62
CA TYR A 434 22.77 3.04 -4.99
C TYR A 434 21.90 1.79 -5.24
N VAL A 435 20.68 2.00 -5.71
CA VAL A 435 19.68 0.93 -5.83
C VAL A 435 20.18 -0.31 -6.59
N PRO A 436 20.78 -0.19 -7.80
CA PRO A 436 21.29 -1.37 -8.51
C PRO A 436 22.41 -2.11 -7.78
N ASP A 437 23.25 -1.41 -7.02
CA ASP A 437 24.32 -2.07 -6.25
C ASP A 437 23.72 -2.89 -5.12
N LEU A 438 22.71 -2.34 -4.42
CA LEU A 438 21.97 -3.06 -3.39
C LEU A 438 21.27 -4.30 -3.98
N LEU A 439 20.45 -4.15 -5.01
CA LEU A 439 19.66 -5.25 -5.57
C LEU A 439 20.53 -6.33 -6.24
N LYS A 440 21.66 -5.97 -6.86
CA LYS A 440 22.62 -6.93 -7.43
C LYS A 440 23.44 -7.64 -6.37
N SER A 441 23.56 -7.07 -5.17
CA SER A 441 24.27 -7.71 -4.05
C SER A 441 23.44 -8.80 -3.36
N ILE A 442 22.15 -8.94 -3.67
CA ILE A 442 21.30 -9.98 -3.10
C ILE A 442 21.88 -11.35 -3.49
N SER A 443 22.30 -12.10 -2.48
CA SER A 443 23.01 -13.37 -2.64
C SER A 443 22.24 -14.57 -2.12
N MET A 444 21.24 -14.35 -1.25
CA MET A 444 20.31 -15.37 -0.74
C MET A 444 18.93 -14.74 -0.54
N VAL A 445 17.89 -15.55 -0.72
CA VAL A 445 16.46 -15.19 -0.59
C VAL A 445 15.76 -16.31 0.16
N SER A 446 15.18 -16.01 1.33
CA SER A 446 14.55 -17.02 2.18
C SER A 446 13.28 -17.62 1.58
N ASP A 447 12.86 -18.75 2.12
CA ASP A 447 11.65 -19.48 1.72
C ASP A 447 10.39 -19.07 2.51
N ASP A 448 10.52 -18.19 3.49
CA ASP A 448 9.41 -17.54 4.18
C ASP A 448 8.85 -16.35 3.36
N PHE A 449 7.67 -15.88 3.71
CA PHE A 449 7.05 -14.72 3.09
C PHE A 449 6.10 -14.04 4.07
N VAL A 450 6.31 -12.76 4.29
CA VAL A 450 5.41 -11.92 5.08
C VAL A 450 5.15 -10.62 4.33
N ILE A 451 3.89 -10.19 4.29
CA ILE A 451 3.50 -8.87 3.80
C ILE A 451 2.79 -8.10 4.92
N THR A 452 3.11 -6.82 5.05
CA THR A 452 2.50 -5.94 6.05
C THR A 452 1.53 -4.97 5.37
N GLY A 453 0.39 -4.73 6.00
CA GLY A 453 -0.70 -3.90 5.44
C GLY A 453 -0.95 -2.61 6.22
N SER A 454 0.08 -2.00 6.79
CA SER A 454 -0.05 -0.78 7.60
C SER A 454 0.50 0.49 6.93
N GLY A 455 1.13 0.35 5.75
CA GLY A 455 1.83 1.43 5.07
C GLY A 455 0.91 2.48 4.44
N MET A 456 1.39 3.72 4.45
CA MET A 456 0.82 4.84 3.69
C MET A 456 1.93 5.44 2.82
N CYS A 457 1.73 5.44 1.51
CA CYS A 457 2.67 6.00 0.56
C CYS A 457 2.27 7.41 0.15
N GLY A 458 3.21 8.37 0.17
CA GLY A 458 3.00 9.76 -0.26
C GLY A 458 3.62 10.03 -1.62
N LYS A 459 2.91 10.77 -2.49
CA LYS A 459 3.41 11.23 -3.80
C LYS A 459 2.89 12.63 -4.11
N GLY A 460 3.50 13.32 -5.06
CA GLY A 460 3.08 14.66 -5.46
C GLY A 460 3.19 15.66 -4.32
N TYR A 461 2.07 16.27 -3.94
CA TYR A 461 1.98 17.20 -2.80
C TYR A 461 1.73 16.48 -1.46
N LYS A 462 2.33 15.29 -1.26
CA LYS A 462 2.10 14.38 -0.13
C LYS A 462 0.66 13.84 -0.11
N GLU A 463 0.19 13.43 -1.28
CA GLU A 463 -1.08 12.73 -1.43
C GLU A 463 -0.88 11.27 -1.04
N TRP A 464 -1.65 10.80 -0.06
CA TRP A 464 -1.43 9.53 0.60
C TRP A 464 -2.36 8.44 0.07
N VAL A 465 -1.82 7.25 -0.17
CA VAL A 465 -2.61 6.04 -0.45
C VAL A 465 -2.12 4.88 0.41
N ARG A 466 -3.04 3.99 0.77
CA ARG A 466 -2.69 2.76 1.49
C ARG A 466 -1.88 1.85 0.60
N VAL A 467 -0.84 1.27 1.16
CA VAL A 467 0.03 0.31 0.49
C VAL A 467 0.32 -0.87 1.41
N SER A 468 0.75 -1.95 0.82
CA SER A 468 1.34 -3.08 1.53
C SER A 468 2.65 -3.42 0.89
N ASP A 469 3.61 -3.74 1.69
CA ASP A 469 4.93 -4.16 1.25
C ASP A 469 5.44 -5.34 2.09
N GLY A 470 6.42 -6.06 1.57
CA GLY A 470 6.94 -7.23 2.24
C GLY A 470 7.87 -8.06 1.37
N GLY A 471 8.00 -9.31 1.77
CA GLY A 471 8.81 -10.30 1.07
C GLY A 471 9.43 -11.33 2.01
N PRO A 472 10.44 -12.07 1.53
CA PRO A 472 11.28 -12.95 2.31
C PRO A 472 12.38 -12.17 3.04
N ALA A 473 13.15 -12.82 3.88
CA ALA A 473 14.46 -12.30 4.29
C ALA A 473 15.43 -12.27 3.09
N LEU A 474 16.20 -11.18 2.94
CA LEU A 474 17.21 -11.04 1.90
C LEU A 474 18.61 -10.93 2.54
N LYS A 475 19.60 -11.63 1.97
CA LYS A 475 21.00 -11.37 2.29
C LYS A 475 21.59 -10.42 1.26
N VAL A 476 22.01 -9.26 1.72
CA VAL A 476 22.55 -8.17 0.91
C VAL A 476 23.88 -7.66 1.46
N LYS A 477 24.61 -6.90 0.65
CA LYS A 477 25.78 -6.15 1.08
C LYS A 477 25.53 -4.66 0.92
N VAL A 478 25.58 -3.91 2.02
CA VAL A 478 25.15 -2.52 2.03
C VAL A 478 25.90 -1.68 3.06
N LYS A 479 25.92 -0.37 2.84
CA LYS A 479 26.47 0.60 3.78
C LYS A 479 25.45 0.89 4.88
N LEU A 480 25.90 0.73 6.12
CA LEU A 480 25.15 1.08 7.34
C LEU A 480 25.82 2.24 8.06
N GLY A 481 25.02 3.06 8.77
CA GLY A 481 25.48 4.16 9.61
C GLY A 481 24.41 4.69 10.53
#